data_988a766438d6b8c16ea81edabc4156b0
#
_entry.id   988a766438d6b8c16ea81edabc4156b0
#
_cell.length_a   1.000
_cell.length_b   1.000
_cell.length_c   1.000
_cell.angle_alpha   90.00
_cell.angle_beta   90.00
_cell.angle_gamma   90.00
#
_symmetry.space_group_name_H-M   'P 1'
#
loop_
_entity.id
_entity.type
_entity.pdbx_description
1 polymer ?
#
loop_
_entity_poly.entity_id
_entity_poly.type
_entity_poly.pdbx_seq_one_letter_code
_entity_poly.pdbx_strand_id
1 'polypeptide(L)'
;MNQGRNLTILTPALCRAARGLLDWTQLDIAERAGVSRSTIRDYEGGRHDIHRATEAQLRIAFEEGGVVFAEMPGLGWGVCLRPASDRG
;
A
#
# COMPACT_ATOMS: atom_id res chain seq x y z
N MET A 1 17.55 -2.81 18.13
CA MET A 1 17.07 -2.68 17.89
C MET A 1 16.46 -2.39 17.41
N ASN A 2 16.23 -2.30 16.89
CA ASN A 2 15.69 -2.05 16.27
C ASN A 2 14.91 -1.78 16.05
N GLN A 3 14.63 -1.55 16.20
CA GLN A 3 13.89 -1.08 15.96
C GLN A 3 13.49 -0.64 15.14
N GLY A 4 13.90 -0.21 15.12
CA GLY A 4 13.47 0.48 14.05
C GLY A 4 12.88 -0.22 13.08
N ARG A 5 12.87 -1.12 13.29
CA ARG A 5 12.35 -1.71 12.52
C ARG A 5 11.08 -1.64 12.32
N ASN A 6 10.37 -1.12 12.78
CA ASN A 6 9.14 -0.98 12.41
C ASN A 6 9.08 -0.14 11.36
N LEU A 7 9.79 -0.30 10.40
CA LEU A 7 9.69 0.40 9.21
C LEU A 7 8.40 0.15 8.54
N THR A 8 7.82 1.16 7.96
CA THR A 8 6.62 0.98 7.19
C THR A 8 6.99 0.26 5.91
N ILE A 9 6.18 -0.70 5.51
CA ILE A 9 6.35 -1.40 4.25
C ILE A 9 5.92 -0.51 3.10
N LEU A 10 4.84 0.22 3.29
CA LEU A 10 4.27 1.03 2.22
C LEU A 10 5.06 2.31 2.02
N THR A 11 5.29 2.65 0.78
CA THR A 11 5.86 3.93 0.39
C THR A 11 4.93 4.57 -0.62
N PRO A 12 5.07 5.87 -0.91
CA PRO A 12 4.26 6.47 -1.96
C PRO A 12 4.34 5.71 -3.29
N ALA A 13 5.53 5.27 -3.66
CA ALA A 13 5.72 4.52 -4.91
C ALA A 13 4.99 3.18 -4.86
N LEU A 14 5.09 2.45 -3.74
CA LEU A 14 4.41 1.18 -3.61
C LEU A 14 2.90 1.35 -3.57
N CYS A 15 2.43 2.45 -3.00
CA CYS A 15 1.00 2.76 -3.00
C CYS A 15 0.49 2.93 -4.43
N ARG A 16 1.20 3.71 -5.23
CA ARG A 16 0.82 3.88 -6.64
C ARG A 16 0.90 2.57 -7.40
N ALA A 17 1.95 1.77 -7.13
CA ALA A 17 2.12 0.48 -7.80
C ALA A 17 0.99 -0.49 -7.44
N ALA A 18 0.62 -0.55 -6.17
CA ALA A 18 -0.46 -1.41 -5.74
C ALA A 18 -1.78 -1.02 -6.41
N ARG A 19 -2.04 0.30 -6.48
CA ARG A 19 -3.22 0.76 -7.19
C ARG A 19 -3.19 0.35 -8.66
N GLY A 20 -2.02 0.50 -9.29
CA GLY A 20 -1.88 0.11 -10.69
C GLY A 20 -2.14 -1.36 -10.92
N LEU A 21 -1.67 -2.21 -10.01
CA LEU A 21 -1.91 -3.64 -10.12
C LEU A 21 -3.39 -3.98 -10.04
N LEU A 22 -4.15 -3.26 -9.22
CA LEU A 22 -5.57 -3.51 -9.03
C LEU A 22 -6.45 -2.68 -9.95
N ASP A 23 -5.84 -1.77 -10.70
CA ASP A 23 -6.58 -0.83 -11.54
C ASP A 23 -7.52 0.04 -10.70
N TRP A 24 -7.08 0.42 -9.52
CA TRP A 24 -7.84 1.26 -8.61
C TRP A 24 -7.44 2.71 -8.74
N THR A 25 -8.45 3.59 -8.66
CA THR A 25 -8.20 5.03 -8.57
C THR A 25 -7.83 5.39 -7.13
N GLN A 26 -7.39 6.63 -6.94
CA GLN A 26 -7.17 7.13 -5.59
C GLN A 26 -8.44 7.10 -4.76
N LEU A 27 -9.58 7.38 -5.39
CA LEU A 27 -10.85 7.32 -4.69
C LEU A 27 -11.17 5.88 -4.27
N ASP A 28 -10.88 4.90 -5.13
CA ASP A 28 -11.14 3.50 -4.80
C ASP A 28 -10.41 3.08 -3.53
N ILE A 29 -9.11 3.35 -3.46
CA ILE A 29 -8.36 2.94 -2.27
C ILE A 29 -8.77 3.76 -1.06
N ALA A 30 -9.08 5.04 -1.25
CA ALA A 30 -9.53 5.88 -0.14
C ALA A 30 -10.78 5.31 0.50
N GLU A 31 -11.74 4.93 -0.31
CA GLU A 31 -13.00 4.37 0.20
C GLU A 31 -12.78 3.02 0.86
N ARG A 32 -11.95 2.17 0.26
CA ARG A 32 -11.73 0.83 0.82
C ARG A 32 -10.94 0.88 2.12
N ALA A 33 -10.05 1.84 2.26
CA ALA A 33 -9.23 1.96 3.45
C ALA A 33 -9.86 2.84 4.52
N GLY A 34 -10.93 3.56 4.18
CA GLY A 34 -11.57 4.44 5.14
C GLY A 34 -10.80 5.71 5.40
N VAL A 35 -10.09 6.22 4.40
CA VAL A 35 -9.33 7.46 4.52
C VAL A 35 -9.78 8.42 3.43
N SER A 36 -9.44 9.70 3.55
CA SER A 36 -9.87 10.68 2.56
C SER A 36 -9.00 10.56 1.31
N ARG A 37 -9.62 10.91 0.18
CA ARG A 37 -8.89 10.92 -1.09
C ARG A 37 -7.73 11.91 -1.07
N SER A 38 -7.92 13.06 -0.40
CA SER A 38 -6.84 14.04 -0.31
C SER A 38 -5.64 13.50 0.45
N THR A 39 -5.88 12.67 1.46
CA THR A 39 -4.79 12.02 2.18
C THR A 39 -3.99 11.11 1.23
N ILE A 40 -4.68 10.34 0.39
CA ILE A 40 -4.01 9.48 -0.58
C ILE A 40 -3.22 10.32 -1.57
N ARG A 41 -3.84 11.36 -2.09
CA ARG A 41 -3.19 12.22 -3.09
C ARG A 41 -1.90 12.83 -2.55
N ASP A 42 -1.98 13.38 -1.34
CA ASP A 42 -0.83 14.05 -0.76
C ASP A 42 0.28 13.07 -0.38
N TYR A 43 -0.11 11.91 0.10
CA TYR A 43 0.86 10.86 0.41
C TYR A 43 1.57 10.38 -0.86
N GLU A 44 0.80 10.03 -1.88
CA GLU A 44 1.38 9.50 -3.12
C GLU A 44 2.25 10.54 -3.82
N GLY A 45 1.94 11.81 -3.62
CA GLY A 45 2.73 12.89 -4.17
C GLY A 45 3.95 13.26 -3.36
N GLY A 46 4.14 12.60 -2.21
CA GLY A 46 5.29 12.86 -1.36
C GLY A 46 5.17 14.14 -0.54
N ARG A 47 3.98 14.71 -0.43
CA ARG A 47 3.80 15.97 0.29
C ARG A 47 3.69 15.78 1.78
N HIS A 48 3.10 14.69 2.21
CA HIS A 48 2.89 14.39 3.61
C HIS A 48 3.10 12.92 3.86
N ASP A 49 3.68 12.64 5.01
CA ASP A 49 3.71 11.27 5.52
C ASP A 49 2.35 10.94 6.10
N ILE A 50 2.11 9.68 6.34
CA ILE A 50 0.89 9.24 6.98
C ILE A 50 1.24 8.55 8.30
N HIS A 51 0.27 8.55 9.21
CA HIS A 51 0.46 7.85 10.46
C HIS A 51 0.51 6.36 10.23
N ARG A 52 1.16 5.67 11.16
CA ARG A 52 1.32 4.23 11.05
C ARG A 52 -0.03 3.52 10.96
N ALA A 53 -1.03 3.99 11.69
CA ALA A 53 -2.36 3.40 11.63
C ALA A 53 -2.98 3.56 10.25
N THR A 54 -2.79 4.71 9.61
CA THR A 54 -3.29 4.95 8.28
C THR A 54 -2.56 4.07 7.27
N GLU A 55 -1.25 3.94 7.42
CA GLU A 55 -0.46 3.07 6.55
C GLU A 55 -0.98 1.63 6.64
N ALA A 56 -1.27 1.18 7.85
CA ALA A 56 -1.80 -0.17 8.03
C ALA A 56 -3.16 -0.34 7.37
N GLN A 57 -4.02 0.67 7.46
CA GLN A 57 -5.32 0.63 6.81
C GLN A 57 -5.19 0.50 5.30
N LEU A 58 -4.27 1.26 4.72
CA LEU A 58 -4.02 1.19 3.28
C LEU A 58 -3.49 -0.18 2.90
N ARG A 59 -2.51 -0.68 3.63
CA ARG A 59 -1.88 -1.95 3.32
C ARG A 59 -2.90 -3.09 3.40
N ILE A 60 -3.73 -3.09 4.44
CA ILE A 60 -4.74 -4.12 4.59
C ILE A 60 -5.74 -4.07 3.43
N ALA A 61 -6.17 -2.86 3.04
CA ALA A 61 -7.10 -2.73 1.93
C ALA A 61 -6.51 -3.27 0.63
N PHE A 62 -5.24 -2.98 0.37
CA PHE A 62 -4.57 -3.52 -0.81
C PHE A 62 -4.46 -5.03 -0.74
N GLU A 63 -4.12 -5.56 0.43
CA GLU A 63 -3.99 -7.01 0.60
C GLU A 63 -5.33 -7.70 0.41
N GLU A 64 -6.39 -7.12 0.90
CA GLU A 64 -7.73 -7.66 0.70
C GLU A 64 -8.12 -7.64 -0.77
N GLY A 65 -7.58 -6.69 -1.52
CA GLY A 65 -7.81 -6.63 -2.96
C GLY A 65 -6.98 -7.62 -3.77
N GLY A 66 -6.00 -8.26 -3.15
CA GLY A 66 -5.20 -9.26 -3.82
C GLY A 66 -3.73 -8.90 -4.01
N VAL A 67 -3.30 -7.77 -3.45
CA VAL A 67 -1.89 -7.38 -3.55
C VAL A 67 -1.09 -8.11 -2.48
N VAL A 68 0.09 -8.56 -2.85
CA VAL A 68 1.05 -9.13 -1.91
C VAL A 68 2.23 -8.18 -1.84
N PHE A 69 2.60 -7.78 -0.62
CA PHE A 69 3.82 -7.02 -0.38
C PHE A 69 4.88 -8.03 0.03
N ALA A 70 5.98 -8.06 -0.70
CA ALA A 70 7.01 -9.05 -0.47
C ALA A 70 8.38 -8.39 -0.45
N GLU A 71 9.20 -8.82 0.47
CA GLU A 71 10.58 -8.35 0.53
C GLU A 71 11.44 -9.29 -0.29
N MET A 72 12.21 -8.73 -1.22
CA MET A 72 13.09 -9.52 -2.06
C MET A 72 14.51 -9.29 -1.62
N PRO A 73 15.23 -10.35 -1.26
CA PRO A 73 16.60 -10.19 -0.75
C PRO A 73 17.46 -9.40 -1.71
N GLY A 74 18.11 -8.38 -1.19
CA GLY A 74 18.99 -7.53 -1.97
C GLY A 74 18.30 -6.48 -2.81
N LEU A 75 16.96 -6.51 -2.88
CA LEU A 75 16.22 -5.57 -3.71
C LEU A 75 15.24 -4.70 -2.93
N GLY A 76 14.78 -5.18 -1.76
CA GLY A 76 13.83 -4.43 -0.96
C GLY A 76 12.41 -4.90 -1.18
N TRP A 77 11.46 -4.04 -0.82
CA TRP A 77 10.04 -4.39 -0.89
C TRP A 77 9.49 -4.17 -2.29
N GLY A 78 8.59 -5.06 -2.68
CA GLY A 78 7.88 -4.94 -3.94
C GLY A 78 6.44 -5.39 -3.78
N VAL A 79 5.68 -5.30 -4.84
CA VAL A 79 4.27 -5.70 -4.84
C VAL A 79 3.98 -6.57 -6.04
N CYS A 80 3.07 -7.52 -5.85
CA CYS A 80 2.56 -8.34 -6.94
C CYS A 80 1.14 -8.74 -6.63
N LEU A 81 0.44 -9.27 -7.61
CA LEU A 81 -0.90 -9.80 -7.39
C LEU A 81 -0.81 -11.27 -7.05
N ARG A 82 -1.67 -11.70 -6.15
CA ARG A 82 -1.83 -13.13 -5.94
C ARG A 82 -2.31 -13.79 -7.21
N PRO A 83 -1.99 -15.07 -7.42
CA PRO A 83 -2.54 -15.79 -8.54
C PRO A 83 -4.07 -15.72 -8.50
N ALA A 84 -4.70 -15.70 -9.67
CA ALA A 84 -6.15 -15.57 -9.76
C ALA A 84 -6.87 -16.66 -8.97
N SER A 85 -6.31 -17.85 -8.92
CA SER A 85 -6.90 -18.97 -8.20
C SER A 85 -6.97 -18.73 -6.69
N ASP A 86 -6.13 -17.82 -6.19
CA ASP A 86 -6.09 -17.51 -4.75
C ASP A 86 -6.83 -16.23 -4.41
N ARG A 87 -7.37 -15.54 -5.39
CA ARG A 87 -8.03 -14.27 -5.11
C ARG A 87 -9.51 -14.41 -4.89
N GLY A 88 -10.01 -15.56 -5.05
CA GLY A 88 -11.37 -15.92 -4.79
C GLY A 88 -12.40 -14.85 -4.82
#